data_103d4b6a2a5af1943ef382521012a937
#
_entry.id   103d4b6a2a5af1943ef382521012a937
#
_cell.length_a   1.000
_cell.length_b   1.000
_cell.length_c   1.000
_cell.angle_alpha   90.00
_cell.angle_beta   90.00
_cell.angle_gamma   90.00
#
_symmetry.space_group_name_H-M   'P 1'
#
loop_
_entity.id
_entity.type
_entity.pdbx_description
1 polymer ?
#
loop_
_entity_poly.entity_id
_entity_poly.type
_entity_poly.pdbx_seq_one_letter_code
_entity_poly.pdbx_strand_id
1 'polypeptide(L)'
;MHLKLKSSTDLVKGFYENHSSYHEGDSGLDLFVTESITVPANALSFQIDTGISCEAFPDKSKQMNISYYLYPRSSMGAKTPLRLSNSVGIIDAGYRGNIIGIVDNLSSSDFVIEP
;
A
#
# COMPACT_ATOMS: atom_id res chain seq x y z
N MET A 1 6.21 13.05 -9.65
CA MET A 1 4.95 12.29 -9.82
C MET A 1 3.87 12.86 -8.91
N HIS A 2 2.66 12.92 -9.39
CA HIS A 2 1.51 13.40 -8.63
C HIS A 2 0.51 12.26 -8.45
N LEU A 3 0.02 12.06 -7.23
CA LEU A 3 -0.94 11.02 -6.90
C LEU A 3 -2.26 11.64 -6.46
N LYS A 4 -3.35 11.13 -7.03
CA LYS A 4 -4.73 11.46 -6.62
C LYS A 4 -5.34 10.23 -5.95
N LEU A 5 -5.72 10.37 -4.69
CA LEU A 5 -6.27 9.27 -3.88
C LEU A 5 -7.77 9.43 -3.68
N LYS A 6 -8.47 8.29 -3.69
CA LYS A 6 -9.87 8.19 -3.33
C LYS A 6 -10.02 7.16 -2.21
N SER A 7 -10.57 7.59 -1.08
CA SER A 7 -10.77 6.74 0.10
C SER A 7 -12.14 6.08 0.05
N SER A 8 -12.22 4.82 0.47
CA SER A 8 -13.47 4.06 0.52
C SER A 8 -14.36 4.46 1.70
N THR A 9 -13.78 4.98 2.78
CA THR A 9 -14.49 5.39 3.99
C THR A 9 -13.91 6.68 4.57
N ASP A 10 -14.65 7.33 5.47
CA ASP A 10 -14.15 8.51 6.19
C ASP A 10 -12.99 8.16 7.12
N LEU A 11 -13.00 6.97 7.72
CA LEU A 11 -11.90 6.49 8.54
C LEU A 11 -10.60 6.47 7.73
N VAL A 12 -10.62 5.86 6.58
CA VAL A 12 -9.47 5.78 5.68
C VAL A 12 -9.03 7.17 5.24
N LYS A 13 -9.99 8.03 4.87
CA LYS A 13 -9.69 9.41 4.47
C LYS A 13 -8.91 10.17 5.54
N GLY A 14 -9.24 9.97 6.80
CA GLY A 14 -8.57 10.64 7.91
C GLY A 14 -7.06 10.35 7.98
N PHE A 15 -6.61 9.16 7.54
CA PHE A 15 -5.20 8.82 7.48
C PHE A 15 -4.43 9.60 6.41
N TYR A 16 -5.11 10.04 5.35
CA TYR A 16 -4.45 10.61 4.16
C TYR A 16 -4.66 12.12 3.98
N GLU A 17 -5.52 12.78 4.77
CA GLU A 17 -5.89 14.18 4.57
C GLU A 17 -4.71 15.13 4.43
N ASN A 18 -3.70 14.99 5.27
CA ASN A 18 -2.51 15.84 5.27
C ASN A 18 -1.23 15.04 5.01
N HIS A 19 -1.39 13.87 4.39
CA HIS A 19 -0.27 12.98 4.15
C HIS A 19 0.50 13.36 2.90
N SER A 20 1.81 13.37 3.01
CA SER A 20 2.74 13.57 1.90
C SER A 20 4.04 12.83 2.20
N SER A 21 5.00 12.87 1.28
CA SER A 21 6.35 12.40 1.57
C SER A 21 6.92 13.19 2.73
N TYR A 22 7.59 12.50 3.66
CA TYR A 22 8.13 13.13 4.86
C TYR A 22 9.32 14.04 4.57
N HIS A 23 10.12 13.68 3.57
CA HIS A 23 11.34 14.40 3.21
C HIS A 23 11.42 14.59 1.71
N GLU A 24 11.99 15.70 1.28
CA GLU A 24 12.34 15.91 -0.12
C GLU A 24 13.32 14.81 -0.55
N GLY A 25 13.06 14.20 -1.71
CA GLY A 25 13.87 13.11 -2.21
C GLY A 25 13.42 11.71 -1.78
N ASP A 26 12.36 11.59 -0.97
CA ASP A 26 11.78 10.28 -0.64
C ASP A 26 11.32 9.58 -1.93
N SER A 27 11.55 8.26 -2.00
CA SER A 27 11.26 7.48 -3.20
C SER A 27 9.77 7.20 -3.39
N GLY A 28 8.96 7.32 -2.35
CA GLY A 28 7.55 6.96 -2.42
C GLY A 28 6.71 7.59 -1.34
N LEU A 29 5.41 7.30 -1.43
CA LEU A 29 4.41 7.69 -0.45
C LEU A 29 4.00 6.46 0.35
N ASP A 30 4.02 6.54 1.67
CA ASP A 30 3.56 5.45 2.52
C ASP A 30 2.06 5.26 2.41
N LEU A 31 1.65 3.99 2.34
CA LEU A 31 0.26 3.60 2.48
C LEU A 31 0.04 3.01 3.87
N PHE A 32 -1.18 3.13 4.37
CA PHE A 32 -1.51 2.75 5.73
C PHE A 32 -2.44 1.54 5.77
N VAL A 33 -2.23 0.68 6.76
CA VAL A 33 -3.26 -0.22 7.26
C VAL A 33 -4.06 0.58 8.30
N THR A 34 -5.35 0.71 8.10
CA THR A 34 -6.19 1.61 8.91
C THR A 34 -6.92 0.92 10.05
N GLU A 35 -6.89 -0.41 10.08
CA GLU A 35 -7.45 -1.25 11.14
C GLU A 35 -6.49 -2.39 11.41
N SER A 36 -6.53 -2.96 12.62
CA SER A 36 -5.72 -4.14 12.93
C SER A 36 -6.10 -5.31 12.03
N ILE A 37 -5.10 -5.97 11.47
CA ILE A 37 -5.28 -7.12 10.59
C ILE A 37 -4.43 -8.27 11.10
N THR A 38 -5.03 -9.44 11.27
CA THR A 38 -4.29 -10.66 11.62
C THR A 38 -4.00 -11.47 10.37
N VAL A 39 -2.72 -11.64 10.08
CA VAL A 39 -2.26 -12.52 8.99
C VAL A 39 -1.99 -13.89 9.59
N PRO A 40 -2.76 -14.94 9.20
CA PRO A 40 -2.60 -16.25 9.81
C PRO A 40 -1.20 -16.85 9.63
N ALA A 41 -0.82 -17.70 10.58
CA ALA A 41 0.41 -18.47 10.47
C ALA A 41 0.48 -19.21 9.13
N ASN A 42 1.64 -19.18 8.50
CA ASN A 42 1.91 -19.85 7.22
C ASN A 42 0.98 -19.44 6.07
N ALA A 43 0.28 -18.30 6.18
CA ALA A 43 -0.59 -17.82 5.12
C ALA A 43 0.19 -17.54 3.84
N LEU A 44 -0.41 -17.87 2.71
CA LEU A 44 0.10 -17.53 1.38
C LEU A 44 -0.92 -16.66 0.66
N SER A 45 -0.43 -15.60 0.02
CA SER A 45 -1.27 -14.69 -0.78
C SER A 45 -2.45 -14.09 0.01
N PHE A 46 -2.19 -13.71 1.24
CA PHE A 46 -3.19 -13.05 2.08
C PHE A 46 -3.39 -11.61 1.60
N GLN A 47 -4.63 -11.23 1.32
CA GLN A 47 -4.95 -9.91 0.76
C GLN A 47 -5.18 -8.87 1.84
N ILE A 48 -4.54 -7.72 1.67
CA ILE A 48 -4.72 -6.55 2.53
C ILE A 48 -5.27 -5.42 1.67
N ASP A 49 -6.54 -5.10 1.85
CA ASP A 49 -7.18 -3.99 1.15
C ASP A 49 -6.81 -2.68 1.85
N THR A 50 -6.14 -1.78 1.15
CA THR A 50 -5.74 -0.49 1.72
C THR A 50 -6.91 0.49 1.87
N GLY A 51 -8.04 0.21 1.24
CA GLY A 51 -9.20 1.10 1.26
C GLY A 51 -9.06 2.35 0.40
N ILE A 52 -8.01 2.45 -0.40
CA ILE A 52 -7.82 3.56 -1.34
C ILE A 52 -7.63 3.07 -2.76
N SER A 53 -8.13 3.87 -3.70
CA SER A 53 -7.78 3.77 -5.11
C SER A 53 -6.97 5.01 -5.50
N CYS A 54 -6.17 4.90 -6.55
CA CYS A 54 -5.21 5.94 -6.90
C CYS A 54 -5.11 6.13 -8.40
N GLU A 55 -4.92 7.39 -8.80
CA GLU A 55 -4.45 7.76 -10.12
C GLU A 55 -3.08 8.41 -9.99
N ALA A 56 -2.12 7.97 -10.80
CA ALA A 56 -0.80 8.55 -10.82
C ALA A 56 -0.59 9.36 -12.10
N PHE A 57 0.10 10.48 -11.97
CA PHE A 57 0.40 11.40 -13.06
C PHE A 57 1.89 11.74 -13.02
N PRO A 58 2.52 11.98 -14.18
CA PRO A 58 3.93 12.37 -14.21
C PRO A 58 4.16 13.74 -13.54
N ASP A 59 3.16 14.62 -13.61
CA ASP A 59 3.23 15.96 -13.05
C ASP A 59 1.85 16.47 -12.61
N LYS A 60 1.78 17.71 -12.18
CA LYS A 60 0.53 18.32 -11.71
C LYS A 60 -0.48 18.65 -12.82
N SER A 61 -0.12 18.50 -14.08
CA SER A 61 -1.04 18.79 -15.20
C SER A 61 -2.22 17.85 -15.27
N LYS A 62 -2.08 16.63 -14.72
CA LYS A 62 -3.13 15.60 -14.66
C LYS A 62 -3.72 15.22 -16.00
N GLN A 63 -2.92 15.26 -17.07
CA GLN A 63 -3.37 14.99 -18.43
C GLN A 63 -3.23 13.53 -18.83
N MET A 64 -2.34 12.76 -18.19
CA MET A 64 -2.03 11.39 -18.56
C MET A 64 -1.74 10.56 -17.32
N ASN A 65 -2.44 9.43 -17.18
CA ASN A 65 -2.14 8.48 -16.12
C ASN A 65 -0.88 7.68 -16.45
N ILE A 66 -0.12 7.36 -15.42
CA ILE A 66 1.03 6.46 -15.50
C ILE A 66 0.83 5.29 -14.53
N SER A 67 1.49 4.18 -14.82
CA SER A 67 1.57 3.06 -13.89
C SER A 67 2.47 3.42 -12.70
N TYR A 68 2.32 2.69 -11.62
CA TYR A 68 3.15 2.84 -10.43
C TYR A 68 3.32 1.50 -9.75
N TYR A 69 4.24 1.42 -8.79
CA TYR A 69 4.57 0.18 -8.13
C TYR A 69 4.31 0.27 -6.63
N LEU A 70 3.92 -0.86 -6.06
CA LEU A 70 3.77 -1.05 -4.64
C LEU A 70 4.95 -1.87 -4.12
N TYR A 71 5.70 -1.27 -3.19
CA TYR A 71 6.85 -1.91 -2.55
C TYR A 71 6.60 -2.10 -1.07
N PRO A 72 7.17 -3.13 -0.44
CA PRO A 72 7.19 -3.19 1.01
C PRO A 72 8.17 -2.15 1.56
N ARG A 73 7.89 -1.66 2.77
CA ARG A 73 8.88 -0.87 3.50
C ARG A 73 10.04 -1.78 3.95
N SER A 74 11.21 -1.19 4.12
CA SER A 74 12.41 -1.93 4.56
C SER A 74 12.18 -2.68 5.88
N SER A 75 11.41 -2.10 6.81
CA SER A 75 11.12 -2.72 8.11
C SER A 75 10.23 -3.96 7.99
N MET A 76 9.42 -4.10 6.96
CA MET A 76 8.54 -5.26 6.80
C MET A 76 9.36 -6.55 6.72
N GLY A 77 10.34 -6.60 5.84
CA GLY A 77 11.20 -7.77 5.70
C GLY A 77 12.22 -7.93 6.83
N ALA A 78 12.68 -6.82 7.43
CA ALA A 78 13.70 -6.86 8.47
C ALA A 78 13.13 -7.19 9.86
N LYS A 79 11.89 -6.78 10.15
CA LYS A 79 11.31 -6.84 11.50
C LYS A 79 10.06 -7.69 11.62
N THR A 80 9.53 -8.20 10.52
CA THR A 80 8.31 -9.01 10.50
C THR A 80 8.53 -10.29 9.71
N PRO A 81 7.69 -11.33 9.92
CA PRO A 81 7.72 -12.53 9.10
C PRO A 81 7.02 -12.37 7.75
N LEU A 82 6.53 -11.17 7.44
CA LEU A 82 5.76 -10.94 6.22
C LEU A 82 6.66 -10.65 5.03
N ARG A 83 6.21 -11.12 3.88
CA ARG A 83 6.82 -10.83 2.58
C ARG A 83 5.72 -10.49 1.60
N LEU A 84 5.96 -9.51 0.72
CA LEU A 84 5.05 -9.25 -0.39
C LEU A 84 5.11 -10.46 -1.33
N SER A 85 3.96 -11.11 -1.55
CA SER A 85 3.91 -12.40 -2.28
C SER A 85 4.43 -12.30 -3.70
N ASN A 86 4.20 -11.17 -4.35
CA ASN A 86 4.63 -10.89 -5.72
C ASN A 86 5.92 -10.05 -5.79
N SER A 87 6.63 -9.87 -4.70
CA SER A 87 7.83 -9.05 -4.57
C SER A 87 7.58 -7.57 -4.84
N VAL A 88 7.00 -7.22 -5.94
CA VAL A 88 6.59 -5.86 -6.35
C VAL A 88 5.19 -5.93 -6.92
N GLY A 89 4.28 -5.11 -6.39
CA GLY A 89 2.96 -4.94 -6.99
C GLY A 89 3.04 -3.94 -8.14
N ILE A 90 2.54 -4.33 -9.30
CA ILE A 90 2.46 -3.44 -10.47
C ILE A 90 1.02 -2.99 -10.61
N ILE A 91 0.80 -1.68 -10.54
CA ILE A 91 -0.52 -1.09 -10.72
C ILE A 91 -0.55 -0.37 -12.06
N ASP A 92 -1.38 -0.88 -12.96
CA ASP A 92 -1.50 -0.32 -14.31
C ASP A 92 -2.11 1.07 -14.29
N ALA A 93 -1.76 1.89 -15.26
CA ALA A 93 -2.25 3.27 -15.39
C ALA A 93 -3.78 3.37 -15.40
N GLY A 94 -4.45 2.38 -15.94
CA GLY A 94 -5.93 2.34 -16.04
C GLY A 94 -6.64 1.69 -14.86
N TYR A 95 -5.92 1.16 -13.89
CA TYR A 95 -6.54 0.48 -12.76
C TYR A 95 -7.21 1.47 -11.81
N ARG A 96 -8.48 1.25 -11.49
CA ARG A 96 -9.30 2.12 -10.61
C ARG A 96 -9.85 1.41 -9.38
N GLY A 97 -9.50 0.15 -9.17
CA GLY A 97 -9.85 -0.56 -7.96
C GLY A 97 -8.98 -0.13 -6.78
N ASN A 98 -9.31 -0.62 -5.60
CA ASN A 98 -8.48 -0.39 -4.42
C ASN A 98 -7.10 -1.04 -4.59
N ILE A 99 -6.09 -0.39 -4.02
CA ILE A 99 -4.75 -0.96 -3.93
C ILE A 99 -4.80 -2.07 -2.90
N ILE A 100 -4.40 -3.28 -3.30
CA ILE A 100 -4.38 -4.46 -2.44
C ILE A 100 -2.94 -4.94 -2.32
N GLY A 101 -2.45 -5.01 -1.09
CA GLY A 101 -1.20 -5.67 -0.79
C GLY A 101 -1.44 -7.17 -0.59
N ILE A 102 -0.59 -8.00 -1.16
CA ILE A 102 -0.70 -9.46 -1.03
C ILE A 102 0.56 -9.94 -0.34
N VAL A 103 0.40 -10.59 0.82
CA VAL A 103 1.52 -10.99 1.66
C VAL A 103 1.50 -12.47 1.99
N ASP A 104 2.70 -13.01 2.21
CA ASP A 104 2.91 -14.33 2.82
C ASP A 104 3.40 -14.14 4.25
N ASN A 105 2.95 -15.00 5.16
CA ASN A 105 3.49 -15.08 6.51
C ASN A 105 4.41 -16.30 6.60
N LEU A 106 5.71 -16.06 6.72
CA LEU A 106 6.73 -17.11 6.73
C LEU A 106 6.92 -17.77 8.10
N SER A 107 6.12 -17.39 9.10
CA SER A 107 6.24 -17.95 10.43
C SER A 107 5.10 -18.92 10.75
N SER A 108 5.31 -19.72 11.79
CA SER A 108 4.29 -20.64 12.32
C SER A 108 3.36 -19.99 13.34
N SER A 109 3.40 -18.66 13.46
CA SER A 109 2.54 -17.88 14.35
C SER A 109 1.79 -16.83 13.57
N ASP A 110 0.57 -16.51 14.00
CA ASP A 110 -0.17 -15.38 13.47
C ASP A 110 0.61 -14.08 13.67
N PHE A 111 0.49 -13.16 12.74
CA PHE A 111 1.10 -11.84 12.85
C PHE A 111 0.02 -10.76 12.77
N VAL A 112 -0.03 -9.86 13.75
CA VAL A 112 -0.97 -8.74 13.78
C VAL A 112 -0.30 -7.49 13.23
N ILE A 113 -0.90 -6.93 12.18
CA ILE A 113 -0.50 -5.63 11.63
C ILE A 113 -1.34 -4.58 12.34
N GLU A 114 -0.69 -3.60 12.97
CA GLU A 114 -1.36 -2.48 13.62
C GLU A 114 -1.42 -1.26 12.68
N PRO A 115 -2.44 -0.40 12.84
CA PRO A 115 -2.55 0.84 12.08
C PRO A 115 -1.37 1.77 12.24
#